data_cb8ed62ad66cbd25047135e295ee5f37
#
_entry.id   cb8ed62ad66cbd25047135e295ee5f37
#
_cell.length_a   1.000
_cell.length_b   1.000
_cell.length_c   1.000
_cell.angle_alpha   90.00
_cell.angle_beta   90.00
_cell.angle_gamma   90.00
#
_symmetry.space_group_name_H-M   'P 1'
#
loop_
_entity.id
_entity.type
_entity.pdbx_description
1 polymer ?
#
loop_
_entity_poly.entity_id
_entity_poly.type
_entity_poly.pdbx_seq_one_letter_code
_entity_poly.pdbx_strand_id
1 'polypeptide(L)'
;IIISDIHGSFYTMKKLLDEVNFNPELDKLICLGDMCDRGKNTKFVWEYFYNLQKKYSHHIVLLGNHEDMFNLAIKEARYTEQEEVRQDHYFRNSGLTTLQSFYPEATKENRRKYFKLFAQDFKALRTWLKNLPTRYEGKDYYFVHAGVDFSKGFWNQIHRDLVWMREPYLSSTEKYNKKIFHGHTPVLKEPYYDIRDNRINIDGGCVYGGKLNIVIINDEGEINIKQSKILEEDIYEDK
;
A
#
# COMPACT_ATOMS: atom_id res chain seq x y z
N ILE A 1 2.41 8.81 12.40
CA ILE A 1 2.92 8.99 11.03
C ILE A 1 2.10 8.09 10.10
N ILE A 2 1.70 8.59 8.92
CA ILE A 2 0.87 7.84 7.97
C ILE A 2 1.51 7.93 6.58
N ILE A 3 1.54 6.80 5.85
CA ILE A 3 2.06 6.71 4.48
C ILE A 3 1.18 5.77 3.65
N SER A 4 1.13 5.95 2.33
CA SER A 4 0.36 5.11 1.42
C SER A 4 0.98 5.04 0.03
N ASP A 5 0.59 4.01 -0.75
CA ASP A 5 0.85 3.92 -2.19
C ASP A 5 2.34 4.13 -2.55
N ILE A 6 3.19 3.39 -1.83
CA ILE A 6 4.66 3.46 -1.95
C ILE A 6 5.13 2.86 -3.26
N HIS A 7 4.45 1.77 -3.71
CA HIS A 7 4.72 1.14 -4.99
C HIS A 7 6.21 0.90 -5.27
N GLY A 8 6.90 0.19 -4.36
CA GLY A 8 8.31 -0.14 -4.52
C GLY A 8 9.28 1.05 -4.43
N SER A 9 8.81 2.24 -4.05
CA SER A 9 9.64 3.45 -3.91
C SER A 9 10.32 3.49 -2.53
N PHE A 10 11.19 2.52 -2.28
CA PHE A 10 11.84 2.30 -0.97
C PHE A 10 12.74 3.46 -0.54
N TYR A 11 13.63 3.94 -1.42
CA TYR A 11 14.57 5.00 -1.08
C TYR A 11 13.85 6.33 -0.86
N THR A 12 12.80 6.60 -1.68
CA THR A 12 11.92 7.76 -1.49
C THR A 12 11.21 7.72 -0.14
N MET A 13 10.67 6.56 0.23
CA MET A 13 10.05 6.34 1.55
C MET A 13 11.07 6.56 2.67
N LYS A 14 12.25 5.96 2.57
CA LYS A 14 13.30 6.09 3.58
C LYS A 14 13.73 7.55 3.78
N LYS A 15 13.97 8.26 2.68
CA LYS A 15 14.27 9.70 2.72
C LYS A 15 13.22 10.48 3.52
N LEU A 16 11.93 10.25 3.24
CA LEU A 16 10.85 10.95 3.95
C LEU A 16 10.79 10.59 5.44
N LEU A 17 10.98 9.31 5.79
CA LEU A 17 11.03 8.89 7.19
C LEU A 17 12.21 9.53 7.95
N ASP A 18 13.36 9.66 7.28
CA ASP A 18 14.54 10.30 7.87
C ASP A 18 14.32 11.83 8.01
N GLU A 19 13.71 12.50 7.02
CA GLU A 19 13.38 13.93 7.07
C GLU A 19 12.38 14.31 8.18
N VAL A 20 11.53 13.37 8.60
CA VAL A 20 10.60 13.59 9.72
C VAL A 20 11.14 13.05 11.05
N ASN A 21 12.39 12.61 11.09
CA ASN A 21 13.06 12.03 12.27
C ASN A 21 12.27 10.88 12.89
N PHE A 22 11.70 9.99 12.04
CA PHE A 22 10.90 8.86 12.49
C PHE A 22 11.66 7.97 13.48
N ASN A 23 11.15 7.84 14.70
CA ASN A 23 11.67 6.94 15.72
C ASN A 23 10.74 5.72 15.86
N PRO A 24 11.15 4.51 15.41
CA PRO A 24 10.28 3.35 15.42
C PRO A 24 9.89 2.84 16.82
N GLU A 25 10.58 3.27 17.88
CA GLU A 25 10.24 2.89 19.27
C GLU A 25 9.14 3.78 19.85
N LEU A 26 9.10 5.05 19.46
CA LEU A 26 8.22 6.06 20.01
C LEU A 26 7.04 6.39 19.11
N ASP A 27 7.30 6.48 17.81
CA ASP A 27 6.28 6.88 16.83
C ASP A 27 5.47 5.67 16.35
N LYS A 28 4.18 5.89 16.09
CA LYS A 28 3.35 4.93 15.37
C LYS A 28 3.37 5.22 13.88
N LEU A 29 3.83 4.26 13.07
CA LEU A 29 3.74 4.31 11.61
C LEU A 29 2.55 3.48 11.14
N ILE A 30 1.68 4.11 10.32
CA ILE A 30 0.53 3.48 9.68
C ILE A 30 0.74 3.52 8.17
N CYS A 31 0.88 2.36 7.53
CA CYS A 31 0.91 2.21 6.09
C CYS A 31 -0.48 1.79 5.60
N LEU A 32 -1.06 2.53 4.66
CA LEU A 32 -2.41 2.27 4.16
C LEU A 32 -2.47 1.22 3.04
N GLY A 33 -1.34 0.59 2.67
CA GLY A 33 -1.26 -0.41 1.61
C GLY A 33 -0.62 0.11 0.34
N ASP A 34 -0.69 -0.71 -0.72
CA ASP A 34 -0.04 -0.51 -2.02
C ASP A 34 1.48 -0.23 -1.89
N MET A 35 2.14 -1.15 -1.20
CA MET A 35 3.58 -1.15 -1.01
C MET A 35 4.34 -1.67 -2.23
N CYS A 36 3.69 -2.50 -3.06
CA CYS A 36 4.28 -3.26 -4.16
C CYS A 36 3.90 -2.74 -5.53
N ASP A 37 4.53 -3.34 -6.55
CA ASP A 37 4.33 -3.10 -7.99
C ASP A 37 4.82 -1.72 -8.46
N ARG A 38 4.98 -1.56 -9.76
CA ARG A 38 5.38 -0.34 -10.47
C ARG A 38 6.84 0.06 -10.25
N GLY A 39 7.24 0.40 -9.03
CA GLY A 39 8.64 0.67 -8.68
C GLY A 39 9.45 -0.61 -8.50
N LYS A 40 10.78 -0.50 -8.55
CA LYS A 40 11.69 -1.67 -8.60
C LYS A 40 12.07 -2.28 -7.25
N ASN A 41 11.77 -1.61 -6.12
CA ASN A 41 12.31 -1.98 -4.82
C ASN A 41 11.24 -2.56 -3.85
N THR A 42 10.21 -3.26 -4.37
CA THR A 42 9.15 -3.89 -3.56
C THR A 42 9.70 -4.79 -2.46
N LYS A 43 10.74 -5.59 -2.77
CA LYS A 43 11.39 -6.47 -1.77
C LYS A 43 11.82 -5.69 -0.53
N PHE A 44 12.51 -4.56 -0.72
CA PHE A 44 12.99 -3.75 0.40
C PHE A 44 11.85 -3.11 1.18
N VAL A 45 10.77 -2.68 0.51
CA VAL A 45 9.58 -2.12 1.17
C VAL A 45 8.91 -3.16 2.04
N TRP A 46 8.64 -4.36 1.52
CA TRP A 46 7.99 -5.43 2.27
C TRP A 46 8.86 -5.94 3.43
N GLU A 47 10.16 -6.14 3.21
CA GLU A 47 11.10 -6.55 4.27
C GLU A 47 11.19 -5.48 5.38
N TYR A 48 11.16 -4.20 5.02
CA TYR A 48 11.15 -3.11 5.99
C TYR A 48 9.93 -3.18 6.91
N PHE A 49 8.71 -3.20 6.36
CA PHE A 49 7.49 -3.24 7.16
C PHE A 49 7.33 -4.55 7.93
N TYR A 50 7.67 -5.68 7.33
CA TYR A 50 7.67 -6.97 8.01
C TYR A 50 8.58 -6.97 9.24
N ASN A 51 9.83 -6.52 9.08
CA ASN A 51 10.80 -6.47 10.19
C ASN A 51 10.40 -5.42 11.22
N LEU A 52 9.86 -4.28 10.79
CA LEU A 52 9.38 -3.23 11.67
C LEU A 52 8.27 -3.75 12.59
N GLN A 53 7.23 -4.39 12.05
CA GLN A 53 6.12 -4.95 12.84
C GLN A 53 6.56 -6.15 13.70
N LYS A 54 7.54 -6.93 13.24
CA LYS A 54 8.10 -8.02 14.03
C LYS A 54 8.84 -7.52 15.27
N LYS A 55 9.51 -6.37 15.16
CA LYS A 55 10.24 -5.75 16.28
C LYS A 55 9.34 -4.89 17.16
N TYR A 56 8.40 -4.16 16.56
CA TYR A 56 7.54 -3.18 17.20
C TYR A 56 6.08 -3.38 16.77
N SER A 57 5.29 -4.05 17.59
CA SER A 57 3.92 -4.48 17.26
C SER A 57 2.88 -3.34 17.20
N HIS A 58 3.25 -2.11 17.57
CA HIS A 58 2.35 -0.95 17.55
C HIS A 58 2.19 -0.30 16.16
N HIS A 59 3.06 -0.64 15.20
CA HIS A 59 2.91 -0.18 13.81
C HIS A 59 1.79 -0.93 13.11
N ILE A 60 1.10 -0.25 12.20
CA ILE A 60 -0.02 -0.79 11.45
C ILE A 60 0.33 -0.80 9.96
N VAL A 61 0.09 -1.93 9.30
CA VAL A 61 0.19 -2.04 7.85
C VAL A 61 -1.11 -2.62 7.35
N LEU A 62 -1.79 -1.89 6.47
CA LEU A 62 -3.03 -2.33 5.86
C LEU A 62 -2.77 -3.02 4.51
N LEU A 63 -3.70 -3.87 4.12
CA LEU A 63 -3.73 -4.50 2.81
C LEU A 63 -4.20 -3.48 1.76
N GLY A 64 -3.39 -3.24 0.74
CA GLY A 64 -3.81 -2.55 -0.47
C GLY A 64 -4.32 -3.52 -1.54
N ASN A 65 -4.90 -3.00 -2.62
CA ASN A 65 -5.40 -3.85 -3.71
C ASN A 65 -4.25 -4.52 -4.49
N HIS A 66 -3.06 -3.95 -4.49
CA HIS A 66 -1.89 -4.56 -5.12
C HIS A 66 -1.37 -5.77 -4.33
N GLU A 67 -1.32 -5.71 -3.00
CA GLU A 67 -1.03 -6.88 -2.17
C GLU A 67 -2.15 -7.94 -2.27
N ASP A 68 -3.43 -7.52 -2.38
CA ASP A 68 -4.55 -8.43 -2.56
C ASP A 68 -4.44 -9.19 -3.90
N MET A 69 -4.13 -8.49 -5.00
CA MET A 69 -3.86 -9.11 -6.30
C MET A 69 -2.67 -10.08 -6.24
N PHE A 70 -1.57 -9.72 -5.58
CA PHE A 70 -0.43 -10.62 -5.38
C PHE A 70 -0.82 -11.86 -4.59
N ASN A 71 -1.54 -11.72 -3.48
CA ASN A 71 -2.03 -12.84 -2.68
C ASN A 71 -2.93 -13.78 -3.49
N LEU A 72 -3.75 -13.23 -4.41
CA LEU A 72 -4.58 -14.03 -5.32
C LEU A 72 -3.74 -14.71 -6.42
N ALA A 73 -2.71 -14.05 -6.96
CA ALA A 73 -1.84 -14.59 -7.99
C ALA A 73 -0.94 -15.74 -7.49
N ILE A 74 -0.54 -15.70 -6.19
CA ILE A 74 0.29 -16.73 -5.55
C ILE A 74 -0.52 -17.85 -4.91
N LYS A 75 -1.85 -17.80 -4.99
CA LYS A 75 -2.75 -18.78 -4.38
C LYS A 75 -2.63 -20.14 -5.09
N GLU A 76 -2.21 -21.07 -4.35
CA GLU A 76 -1.61 -22.39 -4.48
C GLU A 76 -2.01 -23.36 -5.58
N ALA A 77 -0.96 -24.05 -6.02
CA ALA A 77 -0.61 -25.50 -6.02
C ALA A 77 -1.38 -26.46 -6.94
N ARG A 78 -2.54 -26.14 -7.47
CA ARG A 78 -3.11 -26.84 -8.63
C ARG A 78 -3.33 -25.80 -9.70
N TYR A 79 -2.46 -25.82 -10.69
CA TYR A 79 -2.52 -24.89 -11.81
C TYR A 79 -3.86 -25.05 -12.51
N THR A 80 -4.72 -24.06 -12.32
CA THR A 80 -6.03 -23.97 -12.98
C THR A 80 -6.03 -22.77 -13.91
N GLU A 81 -6.90 -22.77 -14.93
CA GLU A 81 -7.13 -21.61 -15.80
C GLU A 81 -7.43 -20.32 -14.98
N GLN A 82 -8.09 -20.46 -13.84
CA GLN A 82 -8.38 -19.33 -12.94
C GLN A 82 -7.13 -18.70 -12.33
N GLU A 83 -6.09 -19.49 -12.03
CA GLU A 83 -4.81 -18.94 -11.54
C GLU A 83 -4.06 -18.20 -12.64
N GLU A 84 -4.11 -18.69 -13.86
CA GLU A 84 -3.52 -18.01 -15.01
C GLU A 84 -4.18 -16.65 -15.24
N VAL A 85 -5.51 -16.58 -15.23
CA VAL A 85 -6.26 -15.32 -15.32
C VAL A 85 -5.90 -14.34 -14.22
N ARG A 86 -5.73 -14.80 -12.96
CA ARG A 86 -5.32 -13.94 -11.83
C ARG A 86 -3.89 -13.43 -11.98
N GLN A 87 -2.97 -14.28 -12.42
CA GLN A 87 -1.59 -13.87 -12.68
C GLN A 87 -1.51 -12.87 -13.84
N ASP A 88 -2.28 -13.08 -14.90
CA ASP A 88 -2.35 -12.14 -16.02
C ASP A 88 -2.97 -10.80 -15.60
N HIS A 89 -4.01 -10.83 -14.76
CA HIS A 89 -4.58 -9.62 -14.18
C HIS A 89 -3.54 -8.87 -13.32
N TYR A 90 -2.83 -9.58 -12.47
CA TYR A 90 -1.77 -9.00 -11.63
C TYR A 90 -0.66 -8.37 -12.49
N PHE A 91 -0.20 -9.03 -13.54
CA PHE A 91 0.85 -8.48 -14.42
C PHE A 91 0.38 -7.30 -15.27
N ARG A 92 -0.90 -7.25 -15.66
CA ARG A 92 -1.46 -6.03 -16.30
C ARG A 92 -1.45 -4.81 -15.36
N ASN A 93 -1.38 -5.03 -14.06
CA ASN A 93 -1.25 -4.01 -13.04
C ASN A 93 0.20 -3.84 -12.55
N SER A 94 1.19 -4.14 -13.42
CA SER A 94 2.64 -3.98 -13.16
C SER A 94 3.21 -4.93 -12.08
N GLY A 95 2.57 -6.07 -11.82
CA GLY A 95 3.02 -7.05 -10.82
C GLY A 95 4.33 -7.76 -11.16
N LEU A 96 4.82 -7.65 -12.42
CA LEU A 96 6.10 -8.23 -12.81
C LEU A 96 7.26 -7.56 -12.05
N THR A 97 7.21 -6.25 -11.83
CA THR A 97 8.25 -5.52 -11.09
C THR A 97 8.45 -6.05 -9.68
N THR A 98 7.36 -6.47 -9.03
CA THR A 98 7.42 -7.11 -7.72
C THR A 98 8.18 -8.44 -7.78
N LEU A 99 7.87 -9.34 -8.73
CA LEU A 99 8.64 -10.59 -8.87
C LEU A 99 10.10 -10.31 -9.19
N GLN A 100 10.41 -9.34 -10.05
CA GLN A 100 11.76 -8.97 -10.42
C GLN A 100 12.56 -8.35 -9.27
N SER A 101 11.91 -7.74 -8.30
CA SER A 101 12.58 -7.25 -7.10
C SER A 101 13.15 -8.38 -6.22
N PHE A 102 12.58 -9.60 -6.32
CA PHE A 102 13.05 -10.81 -5.63
C PHE A 102 13.90 -11.71 -6.55
N TYR A 103 13.56 -11.76 -7.82
CA TYR A 103 14.13 -12.63 -8.85
C TYR A 103 14.31 -11.82 -10.14
N PRO A 104 15.45 -11.17 -10.35
CA PRO A 104 15.68 -10.26 -11.50
C PRO A 104 15.43 -10.89 -12.87
N GLU A 105 15.55 -12.22 -12.97
CA GLU A 105 15.32 -12.98 -14.20
C GLU A 105 13.85 -13.39 -14.42
N ALA A 106 12.92 -12.94 -13.56
CA ALA A 106 11.50 -13.22 -13.72
C ALA A 106 10.93 -12.52 -14.96
N THR A 107 10.14 -13.27 -15.75
CA THR A 107 9.38 -12.77 -16.91
C THR A 107 7.94 -13.24 -16.83
N LYS A 108 7.08 -12.74 -17.72
CA LYS A 108 5.69 -13.20 -17.82
C LYS A 108 5.59 -14.71 -18.18
N GLU A 109 6.51 -15.19 -19.01
CA GLU A 109 6.55 -16.58 -19.51
C GLU A 109 6.97 -17.56 -18.40
N ASN A 110 7.93 -17.17 -17.55
CA ASN A 110 8.47 -18.02 -16.50
C ASN A 110 7.85 -17.74 -15.10
N ARG A 111 6.81 -16.90 -15.02
CA ARG A 111 6.17 -16.44 -13.78
C ARG A 111 5.78 -17.54 -12.80
N ARG A 112 5.31 -18.70 -13.31
CA ARG A 112 4.93 -19.86 -12.49
C ARG A 112 6.07 -20.35 -11.60
N LYS A 113 7.28 -20.42 -12.18
CA LYS A 113 8.48 -20.82 -11.45
C LYS A 113 8.71 -19.87 -10.26
N TYR A 114 8.65 -18.56 -10.50
CA TYR A 114 9.00 -17.57 -9.48
C TYR A 114 7.91 -17.36 -8.44
N PHE A 115 6.64 -17.52 -8.76
CA PHE A 115 5.60 -17.59 -7.73
C PHE A 115 5.77 -18.80 -6.81
N LYS A 116 6.15 -19.98 -7.35
CA LYS A 116 6.45 -21.16 -6.53
C LYS A 116 7.67 -20.95 -5.65
N LEU A 117 8.75 -20.40 -6.22
CA LEU A 117 9.96 -20.08 -5.47
C LEU A 117 9.65 -19.08 -4.35
N PHE A 118 8.95 -17.99 -4.64
CA PHE A 118 8.56 -17.03 -3.61
C PHE A 118 7.76 -17.70 -2.47
N ALA A 119 6.81 -18.58 -2.81
CA ALA A 119 6.02 -19.29 -1.82
C ALA A 119 6.87 -20.21 -0.93
N GLN A 120 8.01 -20.72 -1.42
CA GLN A 120 8.95 -21.58 -0.69
C GLN A 120 9.97 -20.75 0.09
N ASP A 121 10.61 -19.77 -0.54
CA ASP A 121 11.72 -19.00 0.00
C ASP A 121 11.27 -17.95 1.02
N PHE A 122 10.09 -17.39 0.82
CA PHE A 122 9.55 -16.27 1.61
C PHE A 122 8.26 -16.62 2.36
N LYS A 123 8.16 -17.81 2.94
CA LYS A 123 6.97 -18.30 3.67
C LYS A 123 6.48 -17.34 4.75
N ALA A 124 7.39 -16.79 5.54
CA ALA A 124 7.04 -15.88 6.64
C ALA A 124 6.48 -14.55 6.11
N LEU A 125 7.12 -13.98 5.08
CA LEU A 125 6.68 -12.76 4.41
C LEU A 125 5.31 -12.97 3.74
N ARG A 126 5.13 -14.08 3.03
CA ARG A 126 3.84 -14.47 2.43
C ARG A 126 2.73 -14.60 3.48
N THR A 127 3.03 -15.23 4.62
CA THR A 127 2.07 -15.36 5.70
C THR A 127 1.68 -14.01 6.27
N TRP A 128 2.65 -13.12 6.43
CA TRP A 128 2.43 -11.76 6.86
C TRP A 128 1.53 -10.99 5.89
N LEU A 129 1.84 -10.96 4.58
CA LEU A 129 1.04 -10.31 3.54
C LEU A 129 -0.42 -10.80 3.53
N LYS A 130 -0.63 -12.11 3.69
CA LYS A 130 -1.96 -12.72 3.70
C LYS A 130 -2.80 -12.30 4.91
N ASN A 131 -2.16 -11.95 6.01
CA ASN A 131 -2.82 -11.59 7.27
C ASN A 131 -2.91 -10.08 7.52
N LEU A 132 -2.52 -9.24 6.55
CA LEU A 132 -2.67 -7.80 6.67
C LEU A 132 -4.14 -7.42 6.86
N PRO A 133 -4.47 -6.58 7.85
CA PRO A 133 -5.83 -6.08 8.03
C PRO A 133 -6.19 -5.12 6.89
N THR A 134 -7.48 -5.00 6.60
CA THR A 134 -8.01 -4.09 5.56
C THR A 134 -8.43 -2.73 6.10
N ARG A 135 -8.45 -2.58 7.42
CA ARG A 135 -8.85 -1.35 8.12
C ARG A 135 -8.22 -1.28 9.51
N TYR A 136 -8.12 -0.06 10.01
CA TYR A 136 -7.72 0.21 11.38
C TYR A 136 -8.53 1.38 11.94
N GLU A 137 -8.92 1.30 13.21
CA GLU A 137 -9.53 2.41 13.93
C GLU A 137 -8.53 2.98 14.93
N GLY A 138 -8.11 4.22 14.70
CA GLY A 138 -7.36 5.02 15.65
C GLY A 138 -8.27 5.80 16.59
N LYS A 139 -7.69 6.61 17.47
CA LYS A 139 -8.43 7.45 18.42
C LYS A 139 -9.37 8.41 17.68
N ASP A 140 -8.84 9.17 16.70
CA ASP A 140 -9.53 10.29 16.08
C ASP A 140 -9.83 10.07 14.59
N TYR A 141 -9.30 8.97 14.00
CA TYR A 141 -9.39 8.68 12.57
C TYR A 141 -9.67 7.22 12.31
N TYR A 142 -10.36 6.97 11.19
CA TYR A 142 -10.42 5.67 10.54
C TYR A 142 -9.37 5.58 9.43
N PHE A 143 -8.85 4.39 9.20
CA PHE A 143 -7.82 4.12 8.20
C PHE A 143 -8.25 2.94 7.33
N VAL A 144 -8.25 3.16 6.02
CA VAL A 144 -8.52 2.14 5.00
C VAL A 144 -7.59 2.39 3.80
N HIS A 145 -7.45 1.39 2.93
CA HIS A 145 -6.66 1.62 1.72
C HIS A 145 -7.42 2.49 0.70
N ALA A 146 -8.65 2.10 0.31
CA ALA A 146 -9.37 2.73 -0.79
C ALA A 146 -10.57 3.59 -0.37
N GLY A 147 -11.53 3.02 0.33
CA GLY A 147 -12.73 3.74 0.70
C GLY A 147 -13.71 2.91 1.54
N VAL A 148 -14.90 3.45 1.74
CA VAL A 148 -15.98 2.83 2.51
C VAL A 148 -17.32 3.07 1.82
N ASP A 149 -18.27 2.17 2.08
CA ASP A 149 -19.68 2.36 1.81
C ASP A 149 -20.34 3.03 3.03
N PHE A 150 -20.66 4.31 2.94
CA PHE A 150 -21.25 5.06 4.05
C PHE A 150 -22.64 4.56 4.49
N SER A 151 -23.34 3.77 3.64
CA SER A 151 -24.60 3.14 4.03
C SER A 151 -24.41 2.05 5.10
N LYS A 152 -23.17 1.61 5.33
CA LYS A 152 -22.77 0.60 6.32
C LYS A 152 -21.96 1.24 7.45
N GLY A 153 -22.00 0.65 8.64
CA GLY A 153 -21.06 1.01 9.70
C GLY A 153 -19.63 0.66 9.32
N PHE A 154 -18.64 1.36 9.90
CA PHE A 154 -17.20 1.15 9.58
C PHE A 154 -16.76 -0.31 9.71
N TRP A 155 -17.28 -1.03 10.69
CA TRP A 155 -16.95 -2.44 10.94
C TRP A 155 -17.73 -3.44 10.06
N ASN A 156 -18.77 -2.98 9.34
CA ASN A 156 -19.63 -3.82 8.49
C ASN A 156 -19.28 -3.70 7.00
N GLN A 157 -18.13 -3.14 6.68
CA GLN A 157 -17.61 -3.03 5.31
C GLN A 157 -17.23 -4.40 4.74
N ILE A 158 -17.43 -4.61 3.45
CA ILE A 158 -16.90 -5.79 2.76
C ILE A 158 -15.46 -5.53 2.31
N HIS A 159 -14.68 -6.60 2.18
CA HIS A 159 -13.27 -6.55 1.79
C HIS A 159 -13.03 -5.68 0.53
N ARG A 160 -13.86 -5.89 -0.52
CA ARG A 160 -13.72 -5.18 -1.78
C ARG A 160 -13.86 -3.67 -1.63
N ASP A 161 -14.79 -3.20 -0.77
CA ASP A 161 -15.01 -1.77 -0.58
C ASP A 161 -13.74 -1.13 0.03
N LEU A 162 -13.16 -1.77 1.02
CA LEU A 162 -11.99 -1.26 1.74
C LEU A 162 -10.71 -1.16 0.88
N VAL A 163 -10.56 -2.04 -0.13
CA VAL A 163 -9.32 -2.11 -0.92
C VAL A 163 -9.46 -1.66 -2.38
N TRP A 164 -10.69 -1.43 -2.89
CA TRP A 164 -10.91 -1.11 -4.31
C TRP A 164 -11.85 0.07 -4.57
N MET A 165 -12.59 0.56 -3.57
CA MET A 165 -13.65 1.55 -3.81
C MET A 165 -13.09 2.88 -4.29
N ARG A 166 -13.74 3.43 -5.30
CA ARG A 166 -13.60 4.82 -5.74
C ARG A 166 -14.93 5.54 -5.61
N GLU A 167 -15.87 5.28 -6.53
CA GLU A 167 -17.22 5.81 -6.44
C GLU A 167 -18.18 4.77 -5.83
N PRO A 168 -19.19 5.19 -5.07
CA PRO A 168 -19.61 6.59 -4.77
C PRO A 168 -18.84 7.28 -3.61
N TYR A 169 -17.82 6.64 -3.02
CA TYR A 169 -17.10 7.15 -1.85
C TYR A 169 -16.45 8.51 -2.12
N LEU A 170 -15.77 8.67 -3.27
CA LEU A 170 -15.03 9.90 -3.60
C LEU A 170 -15.92 11.11 -3.85
N SER A 171 -17.14 10.92 -4.34
CA SER A 171 -18.12 11.99 -4.55
C SER A 171 -19.01 12.26 -3.34
N SER A 172 -19.05 11.33 -2.37
CA SER A 172 -19.95 11.43 -1.21
C SER A 172 -19.57 12.57 -0.28
N THR A 173 -20.58 13.24 0.27
CA THR A 173 -20.48 14.21 1.36
C THR A 173 -20.83 13.60 2.73
N GLU A 174 -21.24 12.33 2.75
CA GLU A 174 -21.53 11.62 3.98
C GLU A 174 -20.28 11.44 4.82
N LYS A 175 -20.44 11.30 6.14
CA LYS A 175 -19.32 11.19 7.08
C LYS A 175 -19.67 10.30 8.25
N TYR A 176 -18.64 9.64 8.79
CA TYR A 176 -18.70 9.03 10.11
C TYR A 176 -18.37 10.04 11.22
N ASN A 177 -18.40 9.58 12.46
CA ASN A 177 -17.96 10.35 13.63
C ASN A 177 -16.45 10.64 13.62
N LYS A 178 -15.67 9.90 12.84
CA LYS A 178 -14.22 10.12 12.62
C LYS A 178 -13.95 10.32 11.13
N LYS A 179 -12.95 11.16 10.81
CA LYS A 179 -12.47 11.36 9.45
C LYS A 179 -11.67 10.13 8.99
N ILE A 180 -11.71 9.85 7.68
CA ILE A 180 -11.08 8.65 7.10
C ILE A 180 -9.80 9.03 6.39
N PHE A 181 -8.68 8.40 6.73
CA PHE A 181 -7.46 8.40 5.91
C PHE A 181 -7.52 7.28 4.88
N HIS A 182 -7.20 7.60 3.61
CA HIS A 182 -7.11 6.63 2.53
C HIS A 182 -6.07 7.03 1.46
N GLY A 183 -5.80 6.10 0.53
CA GLY A 183 -4.97 6.25 -0.66
C GLY A 183 -5.70 5.78 -1.91
N HIS A 184 -5.07 4.90 -2.71
CA HIS A 184 -5.62 4.15 -3.85
C HIS A 184 -5.99 4.97 -5.07
N THR A 185 -6.48 6.17 -4.90
CA THR A 185 -6.91 7.03 -6.03
C THR A 185 -5.99 8.24 -6.11
N PRO A 186 -5.03 8.26 -7.05
CA PRO A 186 -3.97 9.25 -7.04
C PRO A 186 -4.47 10.66 -7.31
N VAL A 187 -4.01 11.61 -6.52
CA VAL A 187 -4.18 13.05 -6.72
C VAL A 187 -2.98 13.58 -7.51
N LEU A 188 -3.13 13.68 -8.84
CA LEU A 188 -2.04 14.01 -9.77
C LEU A 188 -1.81 15.51 -9.99
N LYS A 189 -2.47 16.37 -9.20
CA LYS A 189 -2.33 17.82 -9.25
C LYS A 189 -1.95 18.35 -7.88
N GLU A 190 -1.22 19.47 -7.88
CA GLU A 190 -0.91 20.17 -6.62
C GLU A 190 -2.20 20.39 -5.79
N PRO A 191 -2.18 20.12 -4.49
CA PRO A 191 -1.00 19.82 -3.66
C PRO A 191 -0.62 18.33 -3.59
N TYR A 192 -1.10 17.44 -4.47
CA TYR A 192 -0.89 15.98 -4.50
C TYR A 192 -1.47 15.23 -3.29
N TYR A 193 -2.47 15.80 -2.66
CA TYR A 193 -3.34 15.19 -1.63
C TYR A 193 -4.68 15.91 -1.63
N ASP A 194 -5.72 15.31 -1.02
CA ASP A 194 -7.06 15.89 -0.91
C ASP A 194 -7.56 15.80 0.53
N ILE A 195 -7.86 16.93 1.14
CA ILE A 195 -8.40 17.02 2.50
C ILE A 195 -9.83 17.57 2.43
N ARG A 196 -10.78 16.76 2.87
CA ARG A 196 -12.19 17.11 2.98
C ARG A 196 -12.70 16.91 4.41
N ASP A 197 -13.96 17.30 4.65
CA ASP A 197 -14.58 17.14 5.95
C ASP A 197 -14.64 15.69 6.42
N ASN A 198 -14.91 14.77 5.50
CA ASN A 198 -15.15 13.36 5.79
C ASN A 198 -13.93 12.45 5.55
N ARG A 199 -12.91 12.91 4.80
CA ARG A 199 -11.76 12.10 4.42
C ARG A 199 -10.51 12.89 4.12
N ILE A 200 -9.38 12.18 4.13
CA ILE A 200 -8.06 12.68 3.74
C ILE A 200 -7.43 11.63 2.82
N ASN A 201 -7.25 11.99 1.54
CA ASN A 201 -6.54 11.19 0.56
C ASN A 201 -5.07 11.61 0.52
N ILE A 202 -4.18 10.65 0.75
CA ILE A 202 -2.73 10.88 0.77
C ILE A 202 -1.97 10.20 -0.38
N ASP A 203 -2.67 9.56 -1.33
CA ASP A 203 -2.03 9.03 -2.54
C ASP A 203 -1.72 10.18 -3.50
N GLY A 204 -0.46 10.59 -3.55
CA GLY A 204 0.02 11.64 -4.44
C GLY A 204 0.52 11.14 -5.79
N GLY A 205 0.32 9.87 -6.12
CA GLY A 205 0.70 9.28 -7.40
C GLY A 205 2.20 9.29 -7.66
N CYS A 206 3.02 8.94 -6.66
CA CYS A 206 4.49 9.01 -6.74
C CYS A 206 5.04 8.37 -8.03
N VAL A 207 4.61 7.16 -8.35
CA VAL A 207 5.07 6.40 -9.53
C VAL A 207 4.46 6.87 -10.85
N TYR A 208 3.56 7.84 -10.82
CA TYR A 208 2.94 8.49 -11.99
C TYR A 208 3.46 9.91 -12.23
N GLY A 209 4.61 10.26 -11.65
CA GLY A 209 5.20 11.59 -11.76
C GLY A 209 4.69 12.61 -10.73
N GLY A 210 3.84 12.18 -9.79
CA GLY A 210 3.42 12.97 -8.64
C GLY A 210 4.42 12.90 -7.47
N LYS A 211 3.92 12.77 -6.25
CA LYS A 211 4.74 12.75 -5.03
C LYS A 211 4.33 11.64 -4.07
N LEU A 212 5.28 11.07 -3.34
CA LEU A 212 5.00 10.29 -2.15
C LEU A 212 4.75 11.26 -0.99
N ASN A 213 3.63 11.04 -0.30
CA ASN A 213 3.26 11.83 0.87
C ASN A 213 3.53 11.05 2.16
N ILE A 214 4.03 11.77 3.17
CA ILE A 214 4.05 11.30 4.56
C ILE A 214 3.32 12.33 5.42
N VAL A 215 2.38 11.84 6.23
CA VAL A 215 1.57 12.67 7.12
C VAL A 215 2.03 12.46 8.55
N ILE A 216 2.28 13.56 9.24
CA ILE A 216 2.58 13.59 10.67
C ILE A 216 1.36 14.17 11.39
N ILE A 217 0.89 13.49 12.41
CA ILE A 217 -0.09 14.02 13.36
C ILE A 217 0.63 14.14 14.70
N ASN A 218 0.74 15.34 15.22
CA ASN A 218 1.33 15.60 16.53
C ASN A 218 0.33 15.30 17.67
N ASP A 219 0.77 15.44 18.92
CA ASP A 219 -0.05 15.15 20.11
C ASP A 219 -1.24 16.12 20.24
N GLU A 220 -1.14 17.32 19.67
CA GLU A 220 -2.21 18.32 19.60
C GLU A 220 -3.23 18.04 18.49
N GLY A 221 -2.98 17.02 17.62
CA GLY A 221 -3.83 16.64 16.49
C GLY A 221 -3.60 17.47 15.24
N GLU A 222 -2.56 18.28 15.17
CA GLU A 222 -2.21 19.04 13.98
C GLU A 222 -1.62 18.13 12.90
N ILE A 223 -2.10 18.33 11.67
CA ILE A 223 -1.69 17.55 10.50
C ILE A 223 -0.62 18.31 9.73
N ASN A 224 0.53 17.69 9.54
CA ASN A 224 1.63 18.18 8.72
C ASN A 224 1.93 17.18 7.60
N ILE A 225 2.15 17.65 6.37
CA ILE A 225 2.43 16.77 5.22
C ILE A 225 3.78 17.11 4.63
N LYS A 226 4.66 16.11 4.56
CA LYS A 226 5.92 16.16 3.83
C LYS A 226 5.80 15.36 2.54
N GLN A 227 6.52 15.78 1.50
CA GLN A 227 6.39 15.22 0.17
C GLN A 227 7.75 15.04 -0.50
N SER A 228 7.89 13.98 -1.28
CA SER A 228 9.06 13.78 -2.15
C SER A 228 8.62 13.31 -3.53
N LYS A 229 9.27 13.80 -4.57
CA LYS A 229 9.24 13.12 -5.87
C LYS A 229 9.96 11.79 -5.74
N ILE A 230 9.65 10.85 -6.64
CA ILE A 230 10.35 9.58 -6.72
C ILE A 230 11.84 9.80 -6.96
N LEU A 231 12.70 9.07 -6.25
CA LEU A 231 14.15 9.08 -6.48
C LEU A 231 14.51 8.14 -7.64
N GLU A 232 15.61 8.43 -8.33
CA GLU A 232 16.10 7.63 -9.49
C GLU A 232 16.31 6.15 -9.12
N GLU A 233 16.77 5.89 -7.90
CA GLU A 233 16.98 4.55 -7.37
C GLU A 233 15.71 3.70 -7.28
N ASP A 234 14.53 4.32 -7.32
CA ASP A 234 13.23 3.66 -7.23
C ASP A 234 12.54 3.52 -8.60
N ILE A 235 13.01 4.23 -9.64
CA ILE A 235 12.40 4.20 -10.96
C ILE A 235 12.65 2.85 -11.62
N TYR A 236 11.58 2.23 -12.10
CA TYR A 236 11.66 1.05 -12.95
C TYR A 236 11.79 1.50 -14.41
N GLU A 237 12.87 1.11 -15.07
CA GLU A 237 13.06 1.32 -16.50
C GLU A 237 12.71 0.02 -17.23
N ASP A 238 11.71 0.05 -18.09
CA ASP A 238 11.46 -1.05 -19.03
C ASP A 238 12.67 -1.21 -19.96
N LYS A 239 13.33 -2.36 -19.89
CA LYS A 239 14.45 -2.71 -20.75
C LYS A 239 13.98 -3.38 -22.04
#